data_0345b19bf87239def9d43855498d583f
#
_entry.id   0345b19bf87239def9d43855498d583f
#
_cell.length_a   1.000
_cell.length_b   1.000
_cell.length_c   1.000
_cell.angle_alpha   90.00
_cell.angle_beta   90.00
_cell.angle_gamma   90.00
#
_symmetry.space_group_name_H-M   'P 1'
#
loop_
_entity.id
_entity.type
_entity.pdbx_description
1 polymer ?
#
loop_
_entity_poly.entity_id
_entity_poly.type
_entity_poly.pdbx_seq_one_letter_code
_entity_poly.pdbx_strand_id
1 'polypeptide(L)'
;MRIGVLGNEGSWYVDKICSAAASAGHDVFALQFQQLRAGVRDNISQLHMGDIDATGLDAIIVRTMPPGSLEQVVCRMDFLAAVAATGVCIINDPKAIECAVDKYLTTQKLAAAGIRVPDTVVCEDSDAALEAFEDLGGDVVVKPLFGAEGRGIMRVDHPELALRTFRTLERLQATIYLQRFNRGSLTDIRILLLDGKLVGCMKRSPSNGDFRANAAQNAACQAWQPTRAELDLALQAAIVTGCVFAGVDLMYNEHEQPTAIEGNAVPGWKALEKSCGIDVPQTLIRWLEDSH
;
A
#
# COMPACT_ATOMS: atom_id res chain seq x y z
N MET A 1 3.28 11.71 24.37
CA MET A 1 4.00 11.77 23.08
C MET A 1 3.43 12.90 22.22
N ARG A 2 4.23 13.44 21.30
CA ARG A 2 3.86 14.37 20.27
C ARG A 2 3.76 13.63 18.93
N ILE A 3 2.56 13.41 18.43
CA ILE A 3 2.30 12.52 17.29
C ILE A 3 1.77 13.32 16.10
N GLY A 4 2.49 13.26 14.98
CA GLY A 4 2.02 13.76 13.70
C GLY A 4 1.21 12.69 12.95
N VAL A 5 0.06 13.06 12.40
CA VAL A 5 -0.71 12.18 11.49
C VAL A 5 -0.77 12.84 10.13
N LEU A 6 -0.01 12.30 9.19
CA LEU A 6 0.20 12.88 7.87
C LEU A 6 -0.78 12.31 6.86
N GLY A 7 -1.70 13.13 6.38
CA GLY A 7 -2.73 12.71 5.44
C GLY A 7 -3.47 13.88 4.78
N ASN A 8 -4.53 13.57 4.04
CA ASN A 8 -5.36 14.59 3.41
C ASN A 8 -6.32 15.19 4.43
N GLU A 9 -6.67 16.46 4.25
CA GLU A 9 -7.72 17.13 5.01
C GLU A 9 -9.06 16.38 4.88
N GLY A 10 -9.80 16.25 5.99
CA GLY A 10 -11.07 15.53 6.03
C GLY A 10 -10.97 14.01 5.86
N SER A 11 -9.76 13.44 5.97
CA SER A 11 -9.56 12.00 5.90
C SER A 11 -10.10 11.31 7.15
N TRP A 12 -11.09 10.44 6.98
CA TRP A 12 -11.62 9.60 8.05
C TRP A 12 -10.53 8.84 8.83
N TYR A 13 -9.48 8.38 8.14
CA TYR A 13 -8.36 7.67 8.76
C TYR A 13 -7.52 8.58 9.66
N VAL A 14 -7.27 9.82 9.21
CA VAL A 14 -6.55 10.83 10.00
C VAL A 14 -7.36 11.17 11.24
N ASP A 15 -8.66 11.48 11.09
CA ASP A 15 -9.55 11.84 12.20
C ASP A 15 -9.62 10.74 13.25
N LYS A 16 -9.71 9.48 12.83
CA LYS A 16 -9.75 8.31 13.73
C LYS A 16 -8.46 8.13 14.52
N ILE A 17 -7.30 8.26 13.89
CA ILE A 17 -6.00 8.17 14.57
C ILE A 17 -5.82 9.36 15.53
N CYS A 18 -6.10 10.58 15.07
CA CYS A 18 -6.02 11.76 15.93
C CYS A 18 -6.93 11.65 17.17
N SER A 19 -8.15 11.15 16.98
CA SER A 19 -9.09 10.94 18.09
C SER A 19 -8.60 9.89 19.09
N ALA A 20 -8.06 8.76 18.59
CA ALA A 20 -7.51 7.70 19.44
C ALA A 20 -6.28 8.19 20.25
N ALA A 21 -5.35 8.89 19.59
CA ALA A 21 -4.17 9.42 20.23
C ALA A 21 -4.50 10.52 21.26
N ALA A 22 -5.42 11.43 20.94
CA ALA A 22 -5.88 12.45 21.90
C ALA A 22 -6.58 11.81 23.11
N SER A 23 -7.40 10.77 22.90
CA SER A 23 -8.07 10.03 23.98
C SER A 23 -7.07 9.29 24.89
N ALA A 24 -5.90 8.94 24.37
CA ALA A 24 -4.79 8.35 25.13
C ALA A 24 -3.89 9.41 25.82
N GLY A 25 -4.23 10.71 25.69
CA GLY A 25 -3.52 11.82 26.37
C GLY A 25 -2.28 12.31 25.61
N HIS A 26 -2.18 12.08 24.32
CA HIS A 26 -1.06 12.56 23.49
C HIS A 26 -1.36 13.91 22.83
N ASP A 27 -0.30 14.69 22.56
CA ASP A 27 -0.37 15.88 21.73
C ASP A 27 -0.38 15.45 20.24
N VAL A 28 -1.45 15.80 19.52
CA VAL A 28 -1.67 15.28 18.16
C VAL A 28 -1.77 16.40 17.14
N PHE A 29 -1.09 16.22 16.02
CA PHE A 29 -1.04 17.18 14.93
C PHE A 29 -1.48 16.52 13.62
N ALA A 30 -2.59 16.98 13.03
CA ALA A 30 -2.95 16.60 11.66
C ALA A 30 -2.05 17.37 10.68
N LEU A 31 -1.27 16.66 9.90
CA LEU A 31 -0.23 17.20 9.01
C LEU A 31 -0.59 16.93 7.54
N GLN A 32 -0.15 17.80 6.65
CA GLN A 32 -0.36 17.70 5.21
C GLN A 32 0.95 17.94 4.46
N PHE A 33 1.21 17.18 3.39
CA PHE A 33 2.41 17.36 2.56
C PHE A 33 2.50 18.76 1.92
N GLN A 34 1.37 19.42 1.69
CA GLN A 34 1.35 20.78 1.15
C GLN A 34 1.97 21.82 2.10
N GLN A 35 2.05 21.49 3.39
CA GLN A 35 2.64 22.33 4.43
C GLN A 35 4.14 22.06 4.64
N LEU A 36 4.71 21.11 3.88
CA LEU A 36 6.11 20.73 3.97
C LEU A 36 7.03 21.91 3.62
N ARG A 37 7.98 22.17 4.49
CA ARG A 37 9.07 23.12 4.28
C ARG A 37 10.36 22.52 4.81
N ALA A 38 11.28 22.21 3.90
CA ALA A 38 12.63 21.75 4.22
C ALA A 38 13.66 22.82 3.82
N GLY A 39 14.70 22.97 4.61
CA GLY A 39 15.78 23.88 4.34
C GLY A 39 17.07 23.47 5.04
N VAL A 40 18.18 24.07 4.61
CA VAL A 40 19.47 23.98 5.29
C VAL A 40 19.93 25.41 5.58
N ARG A 41 20.24 25.70 6.84
CA ARG A 41 20.77 26.97 7.28
C ARG A 41 21.92 26.70 8.25
N ASP A 42 23.06 27.30 8.02
CA ASP A 42 24.27 27.13 8.86
C ASP A 42 24.62 25.64 9.07
N ASN A 43 24.51 24.83 8.00
CA ASN A 43 24.70 23.37 7.98
C ASN A 43 23.72 22.56 8.87
N ILE A 44 22.62 23.16 9.30
CA ILE A 44 21.57 22.53 10.09
C ILE A 44 20.32 22.37 9.23
N SER A 45 19.79 21.14 9.17
CA SER A 45 18.51 20.86 8.52
C SER A 45 17.37 21.47 9.31
N GLN A 46 16.46 22.13 8.62
CA GLN A 46 15.21 22.67 9.16
C GLN A 46 14.04 21.96 8.49
N LEU A 47 13.28 21.20 9.26
CA LEU A 47 12.24 20.29 8.74
C LEU A 47 10.90 20.65 9.41
N HIS A 48 10.01 21.30 8.67
CA HIS A 48 8.74 21.79 9.20
C HIS A 48 7.54 21.30 8.38
N MET A 49 6.42 21.12 9.06
CA MET A 49 5.09 20.98 8.45
C MET A 49 4.17 22.06 9.03
N GLY A 50 3.92 23.09 8.23
CA GLY A 50 3.33 24.35 8.74
C GLY A 50 4.20 24.96 9.84
N ASP A 51 3.62 25.19 10.99
CA ASP A 51 4.32 25.73 12.17
C ASP A 51 4.95 24.64 13.05
N ILE A 52 4.77 23.36 12.71
CA ILE A 52 5.31 22.25 13.49
C ILE A 52 6.73 21.92 13.02
N ASP A 53 7.68 21.97 13.96
CA ASP A 53 9.01 21.41 13.76
C ASP A 53 8.88 19.87 13.82
N ALA A 54 9.09 19.21 12.66
CA ALA A 54 8.92 17.78 12.52
C ALA A 54 9.98 16.99 13.33
N THR A 55 11.13 17.59 13.63
CA THR A 55 12.19 16.96 14.44
C THR A 55 11.84 16.90 15.93
N GLY A 56 10.86 17.69 16.36
CA GLY A 56 10.35 17.71 17.73
C GLY A 56 9.14 16.81 17.95
N LEU A 57 8.78 15.98 16.97
CA LEU A 57 7.76 14.93 17.12
C LEU A 57 8.40 13.62 17.60
N ASP A 58 7.65 12.82 18.34
CA ASP A 58 8.05 11.47 18.71
C ASP A 58 7.77 10.47 17.58
N ALA A 59 6.63 10.66 16.89
CA ALA A 59 6.25 9.81 15.78
C ALA A 59 5.47 10.56 14.68
N ILE A 60 5.55 10.07 13.44
CA ILE A 60 4.69 10.48 12.32
C ILE A 60 4.04 9.24 11.71
N ILE A 61 2.70 9.20 11.71
CA ILE A 61 1.92 8.15 11.07
C ILE A 61 1.51 8.63 9.68
N VAL A 62 2.07 8.01 8.63
CA VAL A 62 1.77 8.35 7.24
C VAL A 62 0.52 7.64 6.77
N ARG A 63 -0.51 8.41 6.38
CA ARG A 63 -1.81 7.88 5.93
C ARG A 63 -2.10 8.12 4.46
N THR A 64 -1.31 8.92 3.79
CA THR A 64 -1.43 9.10 2.34
C THR A 64 -0.13 9.63 1.76
N MET A 65 0.13 9.25 0.51
CA MET A 65 1.06 9.93 -0.37
C MET A 65 0.21 10.48 -1.53
N PRO A 66 -0.16 11.77 -1.51
CA PRO A 66 -1.01 12.32 -2.55
C PRO A 66 -0.29 12.32 -3.90
N PRO A 67 -1.03 12.23 -5.03
CA PRO A 67 -0.45 12.37 -6.35
C PRO A 67 0.37 13.66 -6.47
N GLY A 68 1.40 13.64 -7.28
CA GLY A 68 2.28 14.78 -7.51
C GLY A 68 3.21 14.53 -8.70
N SER A 69 3.95 15.56 -9.09
CA SER A 69 5.07 15.38 -10.03
C SER A 69 6.14 14.51 -9.38
N LEU A 70 7.06 13.98 -10.22
CA LEU A 70 8.22 13.22 -9.72
C LEU A 70 8.99 14.04 -8.68
N GLU A 71 9.22 15.32 -8.95
CA GLU A 71 9.92 16.23 -8.03
C GLU A 71 9.22 16.35 -6.67
N GLN A 72 7.88 16.48 -6.67
CA GLN A 72 7.10 16.54 -5.43
C GLN A 72 7.16 15.24 -4.64
N VAL A 73 7.05 14.10 -5.32
CA VAL A 73 7.09 12.78 -4.66
C VAL A 73 8.47 12.53 -4.06
N VAL A 74 9.54 12.78 -4.83
CA VAL A 74 10.92 12.64 -4.35
C VAL A 74 11.16 13.56 -3.15
N CYS A 75 10.82 14.85 -3.25
CA CYS A 75 10.98 15.81 -2.16
C CYS A 75 10.25 15.40 -0.87
N ARG A 76 9.03 14.84 -0.98
CA ARG A 76 8.27 14.32 0.17
C ARG A 76 8.96 13.13 0.82
N MET A 77 9.49 12.21 0.01
CA MET A 77 10.20 11.04 0.53
C MET A 77 11.52 11.44 1.17
N ASP A 78 12.29 12.36 0.56
CA ASP A 78 13.51 12.89 1.14
C ASP A 78 13.26 13.60 2.47
N PHE A 79 12.17 14.38 2.55
CA PHE A 79 11.76 15.00 3.80
C PHE A 79 11.47 13.97 4.90
N LEU A 80 10.67 12.95 4.62
CA LEU A 80 10.37 11.89 5.59
C LEU A 80 11.65 11.14 6.01
N ALA A 81 12.55 10.86 5.05
CA ALA A 81 13.82 10.21 5.34
C ALA A 81 14.72 11.10 6.23
N ALA A 82 14.75 12.42 5.97
CA ALA A 82 15.50 13.37 6.79
C ALA A 82 14.92 13.46 8.21
N VAL A 83 13.60 13.46 8.36
CA VAL A 83 12.94 13.44 9.69
C VAL A 83 13.25 12.13 10.41
N ALA A 84 13.14 10.98 9.74
CA ALA A 84 13.48 9.67 10.32
C ALA A 84 14.94 9.63 10.82
N ALA A 85 15.87 10.24 10.07
CA ALA A 85 17.28 10.30 10.46
C ALA A 85 17.54 11.11 11.74
N THR A 86 16.59 11.93 12.21
CA THR A 86 16.68 12.62 13.50
C THR A 86 16.19 11.78 14.69
N GLY A 87 15.71 10.56 14.44
CA GLY A 87 15.22 9.65 15.47
C GLY A 87 13.69 9.63 15.63
N VAL A 88 12.97 10.43 14.84
CA VAL A 88 11.49 10.41 14.83
C VAL A 88 11.00 9.09 14.22
N CYS A 89 10.09 8.42 14.90
CA CYS A 89 9.49 7.19 14.39
C CYS A 89 8.52 7.47 13.24
N ILE A 90 8.83 7.01 12.04
CA ILE A 90 7.94 7.16 10.87
C ILE A 90 7.24 5.83 10.60
N ILE A 91 5.92 5.81 10.58
CA ILE A 91 5.11 4.62 10.28
C ILE A 91 4.38 4.80 8.97
N ASN A 92 4.76 4.06 7.95
CA ASN A 92 5.92 3.17 7.84
C ASN A 92 7.18 3.96 7.47
N ASP A 93 8.34 3.29 7.66
CA ASP A 93 9.62 3.82 7.19
C ASP A 93 9.53 4.28 5.74
N PRO A 94 10.18 5.41 5.35
CA PRO A 94 10.13 5.92 3.98
C PRO A 94 10.51 4.87 2.92
N LYS A 95 11.50 4.02 3.17
CA LYS A 95 11.89 2.95 2.24
C LYS A 95 10.84 1.85 2.10
N ALA A 96 10.10 1.55 3.16
CA ALA A 96 8.97 0.64 3.10
C ALA A 96 7.80 1.24 2.30
N ILE A 97 7.55 2.55 2.46
CA ILE A 97 6.54 3.27 1.65
C ILE A 97 6.94 3.25 0.16
N GLU A 98 8.19 3.63 -0.18
CA GLU A 98 8.70 3.57 -1.56
C GLU A 98 8.52 2.18 -2.18
N CYS A 99 8.87 1.14 -1.43
CA CYS A 99 8.70 -0.23 -1.88
C CYS A 99 7.22 -0.57 -2.14
N ALA A 100 6.35 -0.29 -1.18
CA ALA A 100 4.96 -0.73 -1.23
C ALA A 100 4.08 0.05 -2.23
N VAL A 101 4.44 1.29 -2.60
CA VAL A 101 3.69 2.05 -3.61
C VAL A 101 4.04 1.60 -5.03
N ASP A 102 5.21 1.02 -5.24
CA ASP A 102 5.68 0.48 -6.52
C ASP A 102 5.32 -1.01 -6.62
N LYS A 103 4.31 -1.31 -7.46
CA LYS A 103 3.83 -2.69 -7.65
C LYS A 103 4.90 -3.61 -8.23
N TYR A 104 5.75 -3.10 -9.13
CA TYR A 104 6.81 -3.92 -9.71
C TYR A 104 7.90 -4.22 -8.70
N LEU A 105 8.39 -3.21 -7.98
CA LEU A 105 9.41 -3.37 -6.96
C LEU A 105 8.93 -4.34 -5.86
N THR A 106 7.69 -4.20 -5.41
CA THR A 106 7.08 -5.12 -4.44
C THR A 106 7.04 -6.55 -5.00
N THR A 107 6.49 -6.74 -6.20
CA THR A 107 6.40 -8.07 -6.83
C THR A 107 7.78 -8.69 -7.00
N GLN A 108 8.76 -7.94 -7.48
CA GLN A 108 10.15 -8.40 -7.68
C GLN A 108 10.80 -8.82 -6.35
N LYS A 109 10.67 -8.00 -5.29
CA LYS A 109 11.24 -8.34 -3.98
C LYS A 109 10.58 -9.57 -3.36
N LEU A 110 9.26 -9.71 -3.46
CA LEU A 110 8.54 -10.87 -2.98
C LEU A 110 9.00 -12.14 -3.72
N ALA A 111 9.08 -12.09 -5.05
CA ALA A 111 9.57 -13.20 -5.86
C ALA A 111 11.01 -13.58 -5.51
N ALA A 112 11.91 -12.60 -5.36
CA ALA A 112 13.31 -12.84 -4.97
C ALA A 112 13.44 -13.48 -3.58
N ALA A 113 12.48 -13.25 -2.69
CA ALA A 113 12.40 -13.89 -1.37
C ALA A 113 11.71 -15.28 -1.40
N GLY A 114 11.37 -15.80 -2.58
CA GLY A 114 10.70 -17.09 -2.74
C GLY A 114 9.19 -17.06 -2.41
N ILE A 115 8.62 -15.89 -2.24
CA ILE A 115 7.17 -15.73 -2.03
C ILE A 115 6.47 -15.86 -3.38
N ARG A 116 5.42 -16.68 -3.42
CA ARG A 116 4.64 -16.84 -4.65
C ARG A 116 3.88 -15.56 -4.99
N VAL A 117 4.10 -15.06 -6.20
CA VAL A 117 3.42 -13.93 -6.82
C VAL A 117 2.91 -14.34 -8.20
N PRO A 118 1.92 -13.66 -8.78
CA PRO A 118 1.52 -13.93 -10.17
C PRO A 118 2.64 -13.56 -11.15
N ASP A 119 2.74 -14.29 -12.26
CA ASP A 119 3.66 -13.96 -13.34
C ASP A 119 3.41 -12.53 -13.81
N THR A 120 4.47 -11.75 -13.89
CA THR A 120 4.38 -10.29 -14.11
C THR A 120 5.46 -9.84 -15.06
N VAL A 121 5.10 -8.98 -16.00
CA VAL A 121 6.02 -8.30 -16.92
C VAL A 121 5.78 -6.80 -16.86
N VAL A 122 6.86 -6.03 -16.95
CA VAL A 122 6.82 -4.57 -17.00
C VAL A 122 7.68 -4.10 -18.18
N CYS A 123 7.13 -3.25 -19.02
CA CYS A 123 7.81 -2.67 -20.17
C CYS A 123 7.28 -1.25 -20.47
N GLU A 124 7.91 -0.56 -21.40
CA GLU A 124 7.50 0.77 -21.88
C GLU A 124 7.07 0.75 -23.36
N ASP A 125 7.37 -0.33 -24.04
CA ASP A 125 7.13 -0.55 -25.46
C ASP A 125 5.90 -1.45 -25.68
N SER A 126 5.03 -1.09 -26.63
CA SER A 126 3.79 -1.80 -26.90
C SER A 126 3.99 -3.15 -27.58
N ASP A 127 5.04 -3.32 -28.39
CA ASP A 127 5.31 -4.59 -29.07
C ASP A 127 5.87 -5.60 -28.06
N ALA A 128 6.76 -5.16 -27.16
CA ALA A 128 7.20 -5.98 -26.01
C ALA A 128 6.04 -6.36 -25.09
N ALA A 129 5.06 -5.47 -24.89
CA ALA A 129 3.86 -5.78 -24.12
C ALA A 129 2.96 -6.82 -24.80
N LEU A 130 2.88 -6.83 -26.14
CA LEU A 130 2.14 -7.83 -26.90
C LEU A 130 2.79 -9.21 -26.83
N GLU A 131 4.13 -9.28 -26.92
CA GLU A 131 4.87 -10.53 -26.71
C GLU A 131 4.62 -11.08 -25.31
N ALA A 132 4.73 -10.21 -24.29
CA ALA A 132 4.45 -10.59 -22.90
C ALA A 132 3.00 -11.03 -22.67
N PHE A 133 2.02 -10.42 -23.36
CA PHE A 133 0.62 -10.83 -23.30
C PHE A 133 0.44 -12.28 -23.78
N GLU A 134 1.10 -12.67 -24.88
CA GLU A 134 1.07 -14.04 -25.40
C GLU A 134 1.76 -15.00 -24.45
N ASP A 135 2.96 -14.67 -23.96
CA ASP A 135 3.73 -15.48 -23.01
C ASP A 135 2.97 -15.71 -21.69
N LEU A 136 2.21 -14.72 -21.24
CA LEU A 136 1.35 -14.82 -20.06
C LEU A 136 0.04 -15.58 -20.31
N GLY A 137 -0.18 -16.08 -21.51
CA GLY A 137 -1.31 -16.94 -21.88
C GLY A 137 -2.55 -16.19 -22.40
N GLY A 138 -2.40 -14.95 -22.86
CA GLY A 138 -3.45 -14.18 -23.52
C GLY A 138 -4.59 -13.69 -22.61
N ASP A 139 -4.39 -13.68 -21.30
CA ASP A 139 -5.37 -13.24 -20.30
C ASP A 139 -4.64 -12.58 -19.12
N VAL A 140 -4.61 -11.27 -19.11
CA VAL A 140 -3.81 -10.47 -18.18
C VAL A 140 -4.61 -9.39 -17.47
N VAL A 141 -4.10 -8.95 -16.33
CA VAL A 141 -4.54 -7.73 -15.66
C VAL A 141 -3.50 -6.64 -15.91
N VAL A 142 -3.92 -5.57 -16.53
CA VAL A 142 -3.12 -4.35 -16.71
C VAL A 142 -3.39 -3.42 -15.53
N LYS A 143 -2.32 -2.98 -14.87
CA LYS A 143 -2.43 -2.13 -13.68
C LYS A 143 -1.57 -0.87 -13.84
N PRO A 144 -1.99 0.29 -13.35
CA PRO A 144 -1.06 1.40 -13.16
C PRO A 144 0.07 0.99 -12.21
N LEU A 145 1.30 1.36 -12.52
CA LEU A 145 2.45 1.06 -11.64
C LEU A 145 2.23 1.63 -10.24
N PHE A 146 1.77 2.87 -10.18
CA PHE A 146 1.36 3.55 -8.96
C PHE A 146 -0.16 3.70 -8.93
N GLY A 147 -0.78 3.46 -7.79
CA GLY A 147 -2.23 3.60 -7.62
C GLY A 147 -2.77 2.68 -6.53
N ALA A 148 -3.94 3.01 -6.04
CA ALA A 148 -4.63 2.29 -4.98
C ALA A 148 -6.11 2.05 -5.34
N GLU A 149 -6.81 1.27 -4.52
CA GLU A 149 -8.25 1.03 -4.58
C GLU A 149 -8.76 0.41 -5.90
N GLY A 150 -7.88 -0.26 -6.66
CA GLY A 150 -8.26 -0.90 -7.91
C GLY A 150 -8.60 0.06 -9.07
N ARG A 151 -8.26 1.34 -8.92
CA ARG A 151 -8.49 2.35 -9.97
C ARG A 151 -7.53 2.10 -11.14
N GLY A 152 -8.07 2.14 -12.36
CA GLY A 152 -7.29 1.95 -13.57
C GLY A 152 -6.86 0.50 -13.84
N ILE A 153 -7.33 -0.47 -13.08
CA ILE A 153 -7.09 -1.90 -13.32
C ILE A 153 -8.05 -2.38 -14.41
N MET A 154 -7.49 -3.03 -15.44
CA MET A 154 -8.24 -3.59 -16.57
C MET A 154 -7.86 -5.05 -16.78
N ARG A 155 -8.83 -5.91 -17.07
CA ARG A 155 -8.56 -7.25 -17.62
C ARG A 155 -8.54 -7.17 -19.14
N VAL A 156 -7.55 -7.77 -19.74
CA VAL A 156 -7.34 -7.81 -21.18
C VAL A 156 -7.14 -9.28 -21.56
N ASP A 157 -8.13 -9.85 -22.29
CA ASP A 157 -8.19 -11.26 -22.68
C ASP A 157 -8.41 -11.44 -24.19
N HIS A 158 -8.25 -10.38 -24.96
CA HIS A 158 -8.40 -10.41 -26.42
C HIS A 158 -7.25 -9.66 -27.10
N PRO A 159 -6.59 -10.22 -28.14
CA PRO A 159 -5.41 -9.62 -28.78
C PRO A 159 -5.63 -8.21 -29.35
N GLU A 160 -6.81 -7.93 -29.92
CA GLU A 160 -7.11 -6.59 -30.45
C GLU A 160 -7.25 -5.56 -29.32
N LEU A 161 -7.84 -5.94 -28.19
CA LEU A 161 -7.93 -5.09 -27.01
C LEU A 161 -6.54 -4.85 -26.42
N ALA A 162 -5.69 -5.88 -26.37
CA ALA A 162 -4.30 -5.79 -25.93
C ALA A 162 -3.53 -4.77 -26.77
N LEU A 163 -3.59 -4.90 -28.10
CA LEU A 163 -2.93 -3.98 -29.03
C LEU A 163 -3.35 -2.52 -28.79
N ARG A 164 -4.65 -2.27 -28.68
CA ARG A 164 -5.17 -0.90 -28.46
C ARG A 164 -4.78 -0.34 -27.10
N THR A 165 -4.87 -1.18 -26.08
CA THR A 165 -4.54 -0.78 -24.69
C THR A 165 -3.06 -0.42 -24.58
N PHE A 166 -2.16 -1.30 -25.04
CA PHE A 166 -0.72 -1.09 -24.89
C PHE A 166 -0.23 0.09 -25.73
N ARG A 167 -0.68 0.25 -26.96
CA ARG A 167 -0.37 1.43 -27.78
C ARG A 167 -0.89 2.73 -27.17
N THR A 168 -2.01 2.69 -26.47
CA THR A 168 -2.52 3.87 -25.77
C THR A 168 -1.64 4.22 -24.58
N LEU A 169 -1.24 3.23 -23.78
CA LEU A 169 -0.35 3.44 -22.62
C LEU A 169 1.03 3.96 -23.05
N GLU A 170 1.61 3.39 -24.11
CA GLU A 170 2.87 3.85 -24.70
C GLU A 170 2.78 5.32 -25.16
N ARG A 171 1.72 5.72 -25.86
CA ARG A 171 1.51 7.12 -26.29
C ARG A 171 1.35 8.07 -25.11
N LEU A 172 0.82 7.59 -23.99
CA LEU A 172 0.73 8.34 -22.73
C LEU A 172 2.04 8.35 -21.93
N GLN A 173 3.11 7.71 -22.48
CA GLN A 173 4.39 7.53 -21.79
C GLN A 173 4.23 6.86 -20.41
N ALA A 174 3.26 5.97 -20.31
CA ALA A 174 3.00 5.19 -19.10
C ALA A 174 3.75 3.86 -19.16
N THR A 175 4.28 3.43 -18.02
CA THR A 175 4.80 2.07 -17.87
C THR A 175 3.67 1.06 -18.00
N ILE A 176 3.86 0.04 -18.83
CA ILE A 176 2.89 -1.03 -19.07
C ILE A 176 3.20 -2.17 -18.09
N TYR A 177 2.37 -2.32 -17.07
CA TYR A 177 2.47 -3.40 -16.07
C TYR A 177 1.42 -4.44 -16.37
N LEU A 178 1.86 -5.64 -16.71
CA LEU A 178 1.06 -6.80 -17.08
C LEU A 178 1.22 -7.88 -16.02
N GLN A 179 0.13 -8.42 -15.54
CA GLN A 179 0.14 -9.54 -14.61
C GLN A 179 -0.83 -10.63 -15.12
N ARG A 180 -0.39 -11.89 -15.13
CA ARG A 180 -1.27 -13.01 -15.49
C ARG A 180 -2.57 -12.94 -14.68
N PHE A 181 -3.71 -13.07 -15.35
CA PHE A 181 -4.99 -13.12 -14.67
C PHE A 181 -5.08 -14.39 -13.81
N ASN A 182 -5.45 -14.20 -12.55
CA ASN A 182 -5.65 -15.34 -11.64
C ASN A 182 -6.98 -16.03 -11.95
N ARG A 183 -6.92 -17.25 -12.46
CA ARG A 183 -8.10 -18.08 -12.80
C ARG A 183 -8.60 -18.93 -11.63
N GLY A 184 -7.93 -18.84 -10.48
CA GLY A 184 -8.37 -19.50 -9.25
C GLY A 184 -9.53 -18.75 -8.58
N SER A 185 -9.45 -18.55 -7.28
CA SER A 185 -10.47 -17.79 -6.56
C SER A 185 -10.37 -16.29 -6.88
N LEU A 186 -11.50 -15.66 -7.21
CA LEU A 186 -11.61 -14.19 -7.30
C LEU A 186 -11.77 -13.52 -5.93
N THR A 187 -11.99 -14.31 -4.88
CA THR A 187 -12.00 -13.81 -3.50
C THR A 187 -10.58 -13.52 -3.07
N ASP A 188 -10.33 -12.34 -2.58
CA ASP A 188 -9.06 -12.01 -1.95
C ASP A 188 -9.15 -12.04 -0.41
N ILE A 189 -7.99 -12.19 0.21
CA ILE A 189 -7.83 -12.21 1.66
C ILE A 189 -6.94 -11.03 2.03
N ARG A 190 -7.51 -10.06 2.75
CA ARG A 190 -6.76 -8.93 3.32
C ARG A 190 -6.33 -9.28 4.73
N ILE A 191 -5.02 -9.34 4.96
CA ILE A 191 -4.40 -9.53 6.29
C ILE A 191 -3.78 -8.20 6.71
N LEU A 192 -4.19 -7.68 7.87
CA LEU A 192 -3.62 -6.47 8.46
C LEU A 192 -2.66 -6.87 9.57
N LEU A 193 -1.42 -6.43 9.46
CA LEU A 193 -0.33 -6.71 10.38
C LEU A 193 0.18 -5.43 11.02
N LEU A 194 0.59 -5.51 12.26
CA LEU A 194 1.33 -4.46 12.97
C LEU A 194 2.48 -5.13 13.72
N ASP A 195 3.70 -4.75 13.37
CA ASP A 195 4.93 -5.25 13.98
C ASP A 195 4.96 -6.79 14.07
N GLY A 196 4.72 -7.45 12.95
CA GLY A 196 4.70 -8.91 12.86
C GLY A 196 3.54 -9.59 13.59
N LYS A 197 2.55 -8.86 14.09
CA LYS A 197 1.37 -9.40 14.75
C LYS A 197 0.11 -9.22 13.91
N LEU A 198 -0.76 -10.22 13.91
CA LEU A 198 -2.06 -10.13 13.24
C LEU A 198 -2.96 -9.14 13.99
N VAL A 199 -3.38 -8.08 13.30
CA VAL A 199 -4.39 -7.14 13.79
C VAL A 199 -5.80 -7.60 13.40
N GLY A 200 -5.97 -8.05 12.16
CA GLY A 200 -7.23 -8.58 11.68
C GLY A 200 -7.10 -9.14 10.28
N CYS A 201 -8.09 -9.94 9.90
CA CYS A 201 -8.15 -10.55 8.58
C CYS A 201 -9.59 -10.59 8.07
N MET A 202 -9.79 -10.32 6.79
CA MET A 202 -11.08 -10.42 6.12
C MET A 202 -10.96 -11.02 4.73
N LYS A 203 -12.00 -11.72 4.31
CA LYS A 203 -12.23 -12.09 2.90
C LYS A 203 -13.05 -11.01 2.23
N ARG A 204 -12.67 -10.72 0.97
CA ARG A 204 -13.39 -9.80 0.10
C ARG A 204 -13.79 -10.55 -1.17
N SER A 205 -15.08 -10.65 -1.42
CA SER A 205 -15.62 -11.31 -2.60
C SER A 205 -16.18 -10.27 -3.55
N PRO A 206 -15.84 -10.33 -4.85
CA PRO A 206 -16.35 -9.39 -5.83
C PRO A 206 -17.87 -9.48 -5.92
N SER A 207 -18.52 -8.37 -6.26
CA SER A 207 -19.95 -8.28 -6.48
C SER A 207 -20.26 -8.02 -7.95
N ASN A 208 -21.45 -8.43 -8.40
CA ASN A 208 -22.01 -8.07 -9.71
C ASN A 208 -21.15 -8.39 -10.94
N GLY A 209 -20.38 -9.51 -10.93
CA GLY A 209 -19.59 -9.95 -12.07
C GLY A 209 -18.29 -9.17 -12.28
N ASP A 210 -17.92 -8.27 -11.37
CA ASP A 210 -16.59 -7.65 -11.38
C ASP A 210 -15.54 -8.71 -10.98
N PHE A 211 -14.35 -8.65 -11.55
CA PHE A 211 -13.24 -9.51 -11.16
C PHE A 211 -12.42 -8.91 -10.00
N ARG A 212 -12.65 -7.63 -9.65
CA ARG A 212 -11.95 -6.91 -8.59
C ARG A 212 -12.65 -7.13 -7.25
N ALA A 213 -11.94 -7.67 -6.27
CA ALA A 213 -12.46 -7.99 -4.93
C ALA A 213 -12.24 -6.88 -3.89
N ASN A 214 -11.87 -5.64 -4.32
CA ASN A 214 -11.52 -4.62 -3.36
C ASN A 214 -12.77 -3.93 -2.73
N ALA A 215 -12.68 -3.60 -1.43
CA ALA A 215 -13.80 -3.03 -0.68
C ALA A 215 -14.29 -1.69 -1.22
N ALA A 216 -13.42 -0.91 -1.88
CA ALA A 216 -13.80 0.36 -2.52
C ALA A 216 -14.73 0.18 -3.73
N GLN A 217 -14.81 -1.04 -4.27
CA GLN A 217 -15.68 -1.43 -5.40
C GLN A 217 -16.92 -2.21 -4.93
N ASN A 218 -17.38 -1.99 -3.69
CA ASN A 218 -18.55 -2.67 -3.09
C ASN A 218 -18.41 -4.20 -2.95
N ALA A 219 -17.20 -4.72 -2.81
CA ALA A 219 -17.00 -6.14 -2.50
C ALA A 219 -17.65 -6.52 -1.16
N ALA A 220 -18.21 -7.72 -1.10
CA ALA A 220 -18.71 -8.28 0.15
C ALA A 220 -17.53 -8.62 1.06
N CYS A 221 -17.48 -8.02 2.26
CA CYS A 221 -16.42 -8.22 3.23
C CYS A 221 -16.93 -9.01 4.43
N GLN A 222 -16.19 -10.05 4.83
CA GLN A 222 -16.50 -10.83 6.05
C GLN A 222 -15.21 -11.11 6.84
N ALA A 223 -15.32 -11.16 8.17
CA ALA A 223 -14.22 -11.58 9.02
C ALA A 223 -13.71 -12.96 8.61
N TRP A 224 -12.41 -13.15 8.67
CA TRP A 224 -11.75 -14.41 8.33
C TRP A 224 -10.69 -14.76 9.36
N GLN A 225 -10.56 -16.03 9.69
CA GLN A 225 -9.43 -16.52 10.46
C GLN A 225 -8.40 -17.05 9.46
N PRO A 226 -7.24 -16.41 9.33
CA PRO A 226 -6.25 -16.84 8.35
C PRO A 226 -5.71 -18.23 8.71
N THR A 227 -5.49 -19.06 7.71
CA THR A 227 -4.74 -20.30 7.87
C THR A 227 -3.27 -19.98 8.22
N ARG A 228 -2.55 -20.97 8.71
CA ARG A 228 -1.11 -20.82 9.01
C ARG A 228 -0.33 -20.41 7.76
N ALA A 229 -0.60 -21.01 6.61
CA ALA A 229 0.07 -20.70 5.35
C ALA A 229 -0.20 -19.25 4.88
N GLU A 230 -1.45 -18.77 5.01
CA GLU A 230 -1.82 -17.37 4.68
C GLU A 230 -1.11 -16.38 5.60
N LEU A 231 -1.08 -16.67 6.90
CA LEU A 231 -0.43 -15.78 7.89
C LEU A 231 1.08 -15.76 7.69
N ASP A 232 1.73 -16.91 7.52
CA ASP A 232 3.18 -17.00 7.31
C ASP A 232 3.60 -16.26 6.04
N LEU A 233 2.83 -16.40 4.96
CA LEU A 233 3.08 -15.69 3.70
C LEU A 233 2.93 -14.16 3.88
N ALA A 234 1.90 -13.70 4.60
CA ALA A 234 1.69 -12.28 4.86
C ALA A 234 2.79 -11.70 5.76
N LEU A 235 3.24 -12.42 6.77
CA LEU A 235 4.36 -12.02 7.64
C LEU A 235 5.66 -11.88 6.84
N GLN A 236 5.97 -12.85 6.00
CA GLN A 236 7.13 -12.76 5.11
C GLN A 236 7.04 -11.58 4.16
N ALA A 237 5.87 -11.32 3.57
CA ALA A 237 5.67 -10.18 2.69
C ALA A 237 5.88 -8.84 3.42
N ALA A 238 5.40 -8.70 4.66
CA ALA A 238 5.63 -7.51 5.48
C ALA A 238 7.13 -7.29 5.78
N ILE A 239 7.85 -8.37 6.13
CA ILE A 239 9.30 -8.31 6.36
C ILE A 239 10.04 -7.87 5.10
N VAL A 240 9.75 -8.48 3.96
CA VAL A 240 10.42 -8.22 2.67
C VAL A 240 10.19 -6.79 2.19
N THR A 241 9.01 -6.23 2.42
CA THR A 241 8.68 -4.83 2.09
C THR A 241 9.18 -3.84 3.13
N GLY A 242 9.56 -4.30 4.33
CA GLY A 242 9.98 -3.46 5.45
C GLY A 242 8.81 -2.76 6.16
N CYS A 243 7.58 -3.20 5.93
CA CYS A 243 6.40 -2.57 6.50
C CYS A 243 6.15 -3.06 7.93
N VAL A 244 6.17 -2.15 8.90
CA VAL A 244 5.75 -2.40 10.28
C VAL A 244 4.22 -2.47 10.36
N PHE A 245 3.52 -1.54 9.71
CA PHE A 245 2.07 -1.54 9.57
C PHE A 245 1.71 -1.92 8.11
N ALA A 246 1.34 -3.16 7.89
CA ALA A 246 1.18 -3.75 6.57
C ALA A 246 -0.23 -4.28 6.31
N GLY A 247 -0.75 -3.98 5.13
CA GLY A 247 -1.91 -4.68 4.57
C GLY A 247 -1.46 -5.60 3.43
N VAL A 248 -1.58 -6.90 3.60
CA VAL A 248 -1.19 -7.87 2.57
C VAL A 248 -2.44 -8.49 1.94
N ASP A 249 -2.48 -8.48 0.61
CA ASP A 249 -3.57 -9.06 -0.16
C ASP A 249 -3.12 -10.38 -0.79
N LEU A 250 -3.86 -11.44 -0.50
CA LEU A 250 -3.61 -12.79 -0.99
C LEU A 250 -4.80 -13.26 -1.83
N MET A 251 -4.51 -14.07 -2.84
CA MET A 251 -5.52 -14.83 -3.60
C MET A 251 -5.06 -16.27 -3.76
N TYR A 252 -5.99 -17.20 -3.88
CA TYR A 252 -5.67 -18.57 -4.24
C TYR A 252 -5.58 -18.70 -5.77
N ASN A 253 -4.48 -19.27 -6.24
CA ASN A 253 -4.30 -19.58 -7.66
C ASN A 253 -5.12 -20.82 -8.07
N GLU A 254 -5.02 -21.21 -9.34
CA GLU A 254 -5.69 -22.39 -9.92
C GLU A 254 -5.25 -23.74 -9.29
N HIS A 255 -4.14 -23.75 -8.58
CA HIS A 255 -3.60 -24.91 -7.85
C HIS A 255 -3.94 -24.87 -6.34
N GLU A 256 -4.90 -24.03 -5.95
CA GLU A 256 -5.31 -23.81 -4.55
C GLU A 256 -4.16 -23.39 -3.63
N GLN A 257 -3.19 -22.64 -4.15
CA GLN A 257 -2.06 -22.15 -3.38
C GLN A 257 -2.21 -20.65 -3.12
N PRO A 258 -1.99 -20.18 -1.87
CA PRO A 258 -2.03 -18.76 -1.57
C PRO A 258 -0.88 -18.04 -2.26
N THR A 259 -1.18 -16.92 -2.88
CA THR A 259 -0.31 -16.11 -3.73
C THR A 259 -0.42 -14.66 -3.31
N ALA A 260 0.70 -13.98 -3.08
CA ALA A 260 0.71 -12.57 -2.69
C ALA A 260 0.46 -11.70 -3.92
N ILE A 261 -0.56 -10.86 -3.82
CA ILE A 261 -0.97 -9.96 -4.91
C ILE A 261 -0.42 -8.55 -4.70
N GLU A 262 -0.41 -8.08 -3.45
CA GLU A 262 -0.02 -6.72 -3.11
C GLU A 262 0.38 -6.63 -1.63
N GLY A 263 1.37 -5.77 -1.34
CA GLY A 263 1.72 -5.32 0.00
C GLY A 263 1.53 -3.81 0.10
N ASN A 264 0.77 -3.35 1.11
CA ASN A 264 0.42 -1.95 1.29
C ASN A 264 1.04 -1.39 2.57
N ALA A 265 1.87 -0.36 2.47
CA ALA A 265 2.45 0.38 3.61
C ALA A 265 1.48 1.43 4.20
N VAL A 266 0.39 1.75 3.51
CA VAL A 266 -0.64 2.67 3.97
C VAL A 266 -2.00 1.98 3.85
N PRO A 267 -2.21 0.87 4.58
CA PRO A 267 -3.40 0.05 4.41
C PRO A 267 -4.67 0.79 4.83
N GLY A 268 -5.75 0.64 4.04
CA GLY A 268 -7.09 1.00 4.45
C GLY A 268 -7.68 -0.12 5.33
N TRP A 269 -8.32 0.25 6.44
CA TRP A 269 -8.90 -0.71 7.40
C TRP A 269 -10.38 -0.53 7.70
N LYS A 270 -11.06 0.46 7.12
CA LYS A 270 -12.48 0.78 7.43
C LYS A 270 -13.41 -0.42 7.29
N ALA A 271 -13.26 -1.20 6.21
CA ALA A 271 -14.05 -2.42 6.00
C ALA A 271 -13.65 -3.53 6.98
N LEU A 272 -12.36 -3.64 7.30
CA LEU A 272 -11.82 -4.63 8.22
C LEU A 272 -12.30 -4.39 9.66
N GLU A 273 -12.27 -3.15 10.15
CA GLU A 273 -12.86 -2.79 11.46
C GLU A 273 -14.32 -3.20 11.55
N LYS A 274 -15.10 -2.86 10.52
CA LYS A 274 -16.53 -3.21 10.47
C LYS A 274 -16.76 -4.72 10.46
N SER A 275 -15.94 -5.47 9.73
CA SER A 275 -16.10 -6.92 9.59
C SER A 275 -15.60 -7.69 10.80
N CYS A 276 -14.51 -7.24 11.43
CA CYS A 276 -13.84 -7.96 12.53
C CYS A 276 -14.20 -7.43 13.92
N GLY A 277 -14.85 -6.27 14.04
CA GLY A 277 -15.20 -5.65 15.33
C GLY A 277 -13.96 -5.21 16.13
N ILE A 278 -12.89 -4.74 15.45
CA ILE A 278 -11.61 -4.31 16.05
C ILE A 278 -11.46 -2.79 15.96
N ASP A 279 -10.65 -2.23 16.84
CA ASP A 279 -10.25 -0.81 16.83
C ASP A 279 -8.79 -0.69 16.39
N VAL A 280 -8.56 -0.42 15.11
CA VAL A 280 -7.23 -0.34 14.51
C VAL A 280 -6.47 0.90 15.00
N PRO A 281 -7.06 2.11 15.06
CA PRO A 281 -6.40 3.30 15.60
C PRO A 281 -5.89 3.08 17.04
N GLN A 282 -6.72 2.54 17.91
CA GLN A 282 -6.31 2.29 19.29
C GLN A 282 -5.19 1.24 19.37
N THR A 283 -5.24 0.19 18.54
CA THR A 283 -4.18 -0.81 18.46
C THR A 283 -2.84 -0.19 18.03
N LEU A 284 -2.88 0.73 17.05
CA LEU A 284 -1.70 1.43 16.56
C LEU A 284 -1.11 2.37 17.63
N ILE A 285 -1.94 3.11 18.33
CA ILE A 285 -1.48 4.02 19.40
C ILE A 285 -0.86 3.24 20.57
N ARG A 286 -1.47 2.16 21.04
CA ARG A 286 -0.90 1.29 22.08
C ARG A 286 0.45 0.71 21.66
N TRP A 287 0.56 0.27 20.42
CA TRP A 287 1.85 -0.22 19.91
C TRP A 287 2.93 0.88 19.94
N LEU A 288 2.58 2.13 19.59
CA LEU A 288 3.49 3.27 19.72
C LEU A 288 3.94 3.50 21.17
N GLU A 289 3.01 3.47 22.11
CA GLU A 289 3.28 3.62 23.55
C GLU A 289 4.22 2.53 24.07
N ASP A 290 4.03 1.28 23.62
CA ASP A 290 4.85 0.13 24.04
C ASP A 290 6.26 0.15 23.39
N SER A 291 6.44 0.90 22.29
CA SER A 291 7.69 0.93 21.51
C SER A 291 8.60 2.12 21.86
N HIS A 292 8.11 3.08 22.64
CA HIS A 292 8.77 4.33 23.06
C HIS A 292 8.67 4.52 24.55
#